data_6a9f0e8361a152eeb86dd130d5a3af9b
#
_entry.id   6a9f0e8361a152eeb86dd130d5a3af9b
#
_cell.length_a   1.000
_cell.length_b   1.000
_cell.length_c   1.000
_cell.angle_alpha   90.00
_cell.angle_beta   90.00
_cell.angle_gamma   90.00
#
_symmetry.space_group_name_H-M   'P 1'
#
loop_
_entity.id
_entity.type
_entity.pdbx_description
1 polymer ?
#
loop_
_entity_poly.entity_id
_entity_poly.type
_entity_poly.pdbx_seq_one_letter_code
_entity_poly.pdbx_strand_id
1 'polypeptide(L)'
;MPVRAIVTADNHLNRYHARMPAARLEERRRILRRAFRRAIDAAIARKADFFLQCGDLFDTIDPRNVERSFVATCLADLREAGVTALAIGGNHDSPRQTTEQGGYLAADTYARLGDLHLFTKTDEIDYQLFERHGLTIAIGGLCWDPAAAYGDDPLAGKVFPNPPEGRPDWKLLLMHSNIEGHTFPGAFEPVIKRESVAQLDADYLLLGHVHARADFVVGGTHVLVPGATERHFLGEFAHEPGFVVLELDDAGRSRHEWVTFPAQPRCRIKVTGHELTPQPEGLRPPDQDPTSLLLDRVAEASAPDCITILALEGVLTRDLYATLDLNRVQEAGAQANFFFEIDTSGLQVRDEFGQVGERGLRLSQVEELQVTAAAMHEAAPSAHEQRVVELALRQIMAYYTQGEG
;
A
#
# COMPACT_ATOMS: atom_id res chain seq x y z
N MET A 1 -27.30 -7.07 21.55
CA MET A 1 -27.00 -6.70 20.14
C MET A 1 -25.53 -6.98 19.92
N PRO A 2 -25.08 -7.41 18.72
CA PRO A 2 -23.66 -7.60 18.48
C PRO A 2 -22.92 -6.26 18.54
N VAL A 3 -21.69 -6.29 19.03
CA VAL A 3 -20.75 -5.17 18.92
C VAL A 3 -20.30 -5.09 17.45
N ARG A 4 -20.30 -3.90 16.88
CA ARG A 4 -19.96 -3.69 15.46
C ARG A 4 -18.77 -2.76 15.33
N ALA A 5 -17.77 -3.20 14.55
CA ALA A 5 -16.63 -2.39 14.17
C ALA A 5 -16.53 -2.24 12.65
N ILE A 6 -16.18 -1.04 12.19
CA ILE A 6 -15.69 -0.83 10.83
C ILE A 6 -14.17 -0.86 10.89
N VAL A 7 -13.55 -1.73 10.09
CA VAL A 7 -12.10 -1.91 10.03
C VAL A 7 -11.58 -1.45 8.67
N THR A 8 -10.63 -0.55 8.67
CA THR A 8 -9.99 0.02 7.47
C THR A 8 -8.48 0.11 7.64
N ALA A 9 -7.75 0.09 6.55
CA ALA A 9 -6.29 0.30 6.50
C ALA A 9 -5.90 1.02 5.21
N ASP A 10 -4.65 1.41 5.12
CA ASP A 10 -4.00 1.81 3.86
C ASP A 10 -4.87 2.83 3.08
N ASN A 11 -5.25 3.91 3.77
CA ASN A 11 -6.08 4.96 3.16
C ASN A 11 -5.21 5.91 2.31
N HIS A 12 -3.93 6.06 2.63
CA HIS A 12 -2.93 6.87 1.95
C HIS A 12 -3.44 8.23 1.51
N LEU A 13 -4.13 8.94 2.41
CA LEU A 13 -4.56 10.31 2.15
C LEU A 13 -3.35 11.20 1.88
N ASN A 14 -3.45 12.07 0.90
CA ASN A 14 -2.35 12.88 0.36
C ASN A 14 -1.39 12.16 -0.60
N ARG A 15 -1.73 10.97 -1.13
CA ARG A 15 -0.89 10.24 -2.08
C ARG A 15 -0.33 11.15 -3.16
N TYR A 16 0.97 10.99 -3.43
CA TYR A 16 1.68 11.72 -4.47
C TYR A 16 2.09 10.79 -5.62
N HIS A 17 1.92 11.26 -6.85
CA HIS A 17 2.39 10.60 -8.06
C HIS A 17 3.22 11.61 -8.86
N ALA A 18 4.53 11.41 -8.92
CA ALA A 18 5.50 12.38 -9.47
C ALA A 18 5.21 12.78 -10.93
N ARG A 19 4.72 11.83 -11.75
CA ARG A 19 4.45 12.07 -13.17
C ARG A 19 3.02 12.55 -13.46
N MET A 20 2.15 12.59 -12.43
CA MET A 20 0.76 13.01 -12.62
C MET A 20 0.65 14.53 -12.63
N PRO A 21 -0.02 15.14 -13.66
CA PRO A 21 -0.26 16.57 -13.69
C PRO A 21 -1.02 17.07 -12.46
N ALA A 22 -0.69 18.26 -11.95
CA ALA A 22 -1.20 18.79 -10.69
C ALA A 22 -2.74 18.76 -10.57
N ALA A 23 -3.48 19.07 -11.64
CA ALA A 23 -4.93 19.02 -11.64
C ALA A 23 -5.47 17.59 -11.50
N ARG A 24 -4.83 16.61 -12.18
CA ARG A 24 -5.19 15.19 -12.08
C ARG A 24 -4.81 14.63 -10.71
N LEU A 25 -3.65 15.02 -10.17
CA LEU A 25 -3.22 14.63 -8.82
C LEU A 25 -4.22 15.11 -7.76
N GLU A 26 -4.71 16.36 -7.86
CA GLU A 26 -5.71 16.86 -6.92
C GLU A 26 -7.04 16.11 -7.05
N GLU A 27 -7.47 15.78 -8.27
CA GLU A 27 -8.68 14.95 -8.46
C GLU A 27 -8.47 13.54 -7.92
N ARG A 28 -7.27 12.95 -8.10
CA ARG A 28 -6.93 11.65 -7.50
C ARG A 28 -7.02 11.69 -5.98
N ARG A 29 -6.50 12.73 -5.34
CA ARG A 29 -6.62 12.93 -3.89
C ARG A 29 -8.07 13.07 -3.42
N ARG A 30 -8.95 13.70 -4.23
CA ARG A 30 -10.39 13.74 -3.94
C ARG A 30 -11.02 12.34 -4.01
N ILE A 31 -10.58 11.49 -4.93
CA ILE A 31 -11.04 10.09 -5.00
C ILE A 31 -10.67 9.36 -3.71
N LEU A 32 -9.42 9.48 -3.21
CA LEU A 32 -8.98 8.89 -1.95
C LEU A 32 -9.81 9.39 -0.76
N ARG A 33 -10.02 10.70 -0.64
CA ARG A 33 -10.89 11.28 0.40
C ARG A 33 -12.33 10.73 0.34
N ARG A 34 -12.89 10.59 -0.87
CA ARG A 34 -14.24 10.00 -1.04
C ARG A 34 -14.28 8.54 -0.61
N ALA A 35 -13.23 7.76 -0.90
CA ALA A 35 -13.14 6.36 -0.47
C ALA A 35 -13.10 6.24 1.06
N PHE A 36 -12.26 7.02 1.73
CA PHE A 36 -12.23 7.09 3.19
C PHE A 36 -13.57 7.55 3.79
N ARG A 37 -14.17 8.63 3.23
CA ARG A 37 -15.48 9.14 3.67
C ARG A 37 -16.58 8.07 3.62
N ARG A 38 -16.58 7.18 2.62
CA ARG A 38 -17.55 6.08 2.54
C ARG A 38 -17.44 5.12 3.73
N ALA A 39 -16.23 4.86 4.24
CA ALA A 39 -16.06 4.04 5.45
C ALA A 39 -16.61 4.75 6.69
N ILE A 40 -16.39 6.07 6.82
CA ILE A 40 -16.95 6.91 7.88
C ILE A 40 -18.49 6.91 7.82
N ASP A 41 -19.07 7.18 6.65
CA ASP A 41 -20.53 7.20 6.45
C ASP A 41 -21.15 5.84 6.75
N ALA A 42 -20.46 4.75 6.41
CA ALA A 42 -20.92 3.40 6.74
C ALA A 42 -20.88 3.13 8.25
N ALA A 43 -19.86 3.62 8.96
CA ALA A 43 -19.79 3.51 10.43
C ALA A 43 -20.98 4.20 11.09
N ILE A 44 -21.29 5.41 10.66
CA ILE A 44 -22.40 6.20 11.17
C ILE A 44 -23.76 5.53 10.82
N ALA A 45 -23.97 5.18 9.54
CA ALA A 45 -25.23 4.60 9.07
C ALA A 45 -25.54 3.24 9.68
N ARG A 46 -24.48 2.43 9.91
CA ARG A 46 -24.60 1.10 10.54
C ARG A 46 -24.61 1.17 12.08
N LYS A 47 -24.48 2.37 12.67
CA LYS A 47 -24.37 2.59 14.12
C LYS A 47 -23.29 1.70 14.72
N ALA A 48 -22.10 1.76 14.14
CA ALA A 48 -20.96 1.00 14.63
C ALA A 48 -20.55 1.50 16.02
N ASP A 49 -20.06 0.60 16.87
CA ASP A 49 -19.47 0.95 18.16
C ASP A 49 -18.04 1.49 17.99
N PHE A 50 -17.33 0.94 17.00
CA PHE A 50 -15.93 1.24 16.74
C PHE A 50 -15.63 1.52 15.27
N PHE A 51 -14.68 2.43 15.05
CA PHE A 51 -13.98 2.64 13.77
C PHE A 51 -12.50 2.36 14.00
N LEU A 52 -11.95 1.30 13.38
CA LEU A 52 -10.61 0.80 13.59
C LEU A 52 -9.76 1.03 12.33
N GLN A 53 -8.69 1.83 12.48
CA GLN A 53 -7.77 2.16 11.39
C GLN A 53 -6.41 1.50 11.64
N CYS A 54 -6.01 0.58 10.75
CA CYS A 54 -4.84 -0.29 10.90
C CYS A 54 -3.59 0.25 10.18
N GLY A 55 -3.26 1.53 10.36
CA GLY A 55 -2.05 2.18 9.83
C GLY A 55 -2.19 2.73 8.40
N ASP A 56 -1.24 3.58 8.02
CA ASP A 56 -1.20 4.29 6.73
C ASP A 56 -2.48 5.08 6.44
N LEU A 57 -2.93 5.86 7.45
CA LEU A 57 -4.00 6.84 7.25
C LEU A 57 -3.57 7.91 6.23
N PHE A 58 -2.35 8.39 6.37
CA PHE A 58 -1.73 9.33 5.45
C PHE A 58 -0.58 8.67 4.68
N ASP A 59 -0.33 9.16 3.46
CA ASP A 59 0.78 8.70 2.61
C ASP A 59 2.14 9.32 2.98
N THR A 60 2.17 10.14 4.02
CA THR A 60 3.36 10.91 4.43
C THR A 60 3.25 11.33 5.88
N ILE A 61 4.39 11.50 6.53
CA ILE A 61 4.49 12.04 7.90
C ILE A 61 4.04 13.50 8.01
N ASP A 62 4.00 14.24 6.90
CA ASP A 62 3.56 15.64 6.83
C ASP A 62 2.45 15.84 5.79
N PRO A 63 1.23 15.38 6.07
CA PRO A 63 0.11 15.57 5.15
C PRO A 63 -0.31 17.04 5.08
N ARG A 64 -0.82 17.45 3.90
CA ARG A 64 -1.32 18.81 3.68
C ARG A 64 -2.50 19.14 4.61
N ASN A 65 -2.67 20.43 4.87
CA ASN A 65 -3.77 20.92 5.73
C ASN A 65 -5.17 20.53 5.23
N VAL A 66 -5.35 20.34 3.92
CA VAL A 66 -6.64 19.89 3.35
C VAL A 66 -6.98 18.48 3.85
N GLU A 67 -6.01 17.57 3.84
CA GLU A 67 -6.19 16.20 4.34
C GLU A 67 -6.35 16.18 5.85
N ARG A 68 -5.56 16.98 6.58
CA ARG A 68 -5.68 17.11 8.05
C ARG A 68 -7.07 17.60 8.46
N SER A 69 -7.56 18.67 7.84
CA SER A 69 -8.90 19.22 8.12
C SER A 69 -10.01 18.24 7.74
N PHE A 70 -9.83 17.51 6.62
CA PHE A 70 -10.79 16.50 6.19
C PHE A 70 -10.89 15.34 7.21
N VAL A 71 -9.76 14.83 7.70
CA VAL A 71 -9.75 13.77 8.72
C VAL A 71 -10.35 14.27 10.04
N ALA A 72 -10.00 15.49 10.48
CA ALA A 72 -10.59 16.10 11.66
C ALA A 72 -12.13 16.15 11.59
N THR A 73 -12.68 16.55 10.44
CA THR A 73 -14.14 16.56 10.22
C THR A 73 -14.71 15.14 10.30
N CYS A 74 -14.07 14.16 9.66
CA CYS A 74 -14.53 12.77 9.70
C CYS A 74 -14.55 12.20 11.12
N LEU A 75 -13.51 12.47 11.92
CA LEU A 75 -13.44 12.01 13.31
C LEU A 75 -14.46 12.71 14.22
N ALA A 76 -14.70 14.01 14.00
CA ALA A 76 -15.75 14.74 14.69
C ALA A 76 -17.15 14.14 14.40
N ASP A 77 -17.44 13.82 13.12
CA ASP A 77 -18.69 13.18 12.71
C ASP A 77 -18.87 11.80 13.40
N LEU A 78 -17.80 10.99 13.50
CA LEU A 78 -17.83 9.72 14.22
C LEU A 78 -18.14 9.91 15.71
N ARG A 79 -17.45 10.83 16.37
CA ARG A 79 -17.68 11.16 17.78
C ARG A 79 -19.11 11.63 18.02
N GLU A 80 -19.65 12.52 17.17
CA GLU A 80 -21.03 13.01 17.26
C GLU A 80 -22.06 11.89 17.08
N ALA A 81 -21.71 10.88 16.26
CA ALA A 81 -22.52 9.68 16.07
C ALA A 81 -22.36 8.62 17.18
N GLY A 82 -21.46 8.85 18.16
CA GLY A 82 -21.17 7.91 19.25
C GLY A 82 -20.26 6.74 18.85
N VAL A 83 -19.57 6.84 17.72
CA VAL A 83 -18.61 5.83 17.24
C VAL A 83 -17.23 6.15 17.80
N THR A 84 -16.63 5.19 18.52
CA THR A 84 -15.27 5.34 19.06
C THR A 84 -14.24 5.02 17.99
N ALA A 85 -13.37 5.98 17.65
CA ALA A 85 -12.30 5.79 16.67
C ALA A 85 -11.00 5.39 17.35
N LEU A 86 -10.33 4.34 16.82
CA LEU A 86 -9.02 3.89 17.28
C LEU A 86 -8.11 3.69 16.07
N ALA A 87 -6.81 4.00 16.21
CA ALA A 87 -5.83 3.87 15.13
C ALA A 87 -4.43 3.53 15.64
N ILE A 88 -3.60 3.08 14.71
CA ILE A 88 -2.14 2.99 14.82
C ILE A 88 -1.48 3.76 13.67
N GLY A 89 -0.17 4.00 13.76
CA GLY A 89 0.63 4.44 12.62
C GLY A 89 1.07 3.28 11.75
N GLY A 90 1.25 3.55 10.46
CA GLY A 90 1.87 2.64 9.50
C GLY A 90 3.27 3.13 9.09
N ASN A 91 3.86 2.53 8.05
CA ASN A 91 5.21 2.86 7.60
C ASN A 91 5.30 4.17 6.80
N HIS A 92 4.19 4.66 6.23
CA HIS A 92 4.14 5.93 5.50
C HIS A 92 3.92 7.14 6.40
N ASP A 93 3.12 7.01 7.45
CA ASP A 93 2.72 8.13 8.31
C ASP A 93 3.40 8.14 9.69
N SER A 94 4.30 7.17 9.97
CA SER A 94 5.13 7.16 11.18
C SER A 94 6.49 7.82 10.94
N PRO A 95 6.91 8.78 11.79
CA PRO A 95 8.25 9.34 11.73
C PRO A 95 9.33 8.27 11.96
N ARG A 96 10.40 8.32 11.17
CA ARG A 96 11.54 7.38 11.31
C ARG A 96 12.57 7.84 12.32
N GLN A 97 12.55 9.12 12.65
CA GLN A 97 13.47 9.75 13.59
C GLN A 97 12.72 10.80 14.41
N THR A 98 13.18 11.05 15.65
CA THR A 98 12.61 12.07 16.52
C THR A 98 12.77 13.51 15.97
N THR A 99 13.69 13.72 15.02
CA THR A 99 13.84 15.00 14.31
C THR A 99 12.76 15.24 13.27
N GLU A 100 12.10 14.19 12.79
CA GLU A 100 10.98 14.28 11.87
C GLU A 100 9.69 14.54 12.66
N GLN A 101 9.03 15.65 12.42
CA GLN A 101 7.78 16.05 13.07
C GLN A 101 7.81 15.97 14.62
N GLY A 102 9.01 16.08 15.22
CA GLY A 102 9.19 15.91 16.66
C GLY A 102 8.96 14.49 17.17
N GLY A 103 8.94 13.49 16.29
CA GLY A 103 8.66 12.09 16.61
C GLY A 103 7.16 11.78 16.75
N TYR A 104 6.27 12.72 16.40
CA TYR A 104 4.81 12.52 16.50
C TYR A 104 4.19 12.18 15.15
N LEU A 105 3.25 11.24 15.15
CA LEU A 105 2.40 11.00 13.99
C LEU A 105 1.49 12.22 13.72
N ALA A 106 1.14 12.44 12.46
CA ALA A 106 0.16 13.46 12.11
C ALA A 106 -1.19 13.26 12.82
N ALA A 107 -1.56 12.02 13.11
CA ALA A 107 -2.77 11.62 13.81
C ALA A 107 -2.75 11.95 15.31
N ASP A 108 -1.59 12.20 15.93
CA ASP A 108 -1.46 12.57 17.36
C ASP A 108 -2.26 13.83 17.71
N THR A 109 -2.40 14.75 16.77
CA THR A 109 -3.21 15.96 16.95
C THR A 109 -4.66 15.62 17.29
N TYR A 110 -5.25 14.62 16.62
CA TYR A 110 -6.63 14.21 16.85
C TYR A 110 -6.77 13.43 18.17
N ALA A 111 -5.74 12.67 18.54
CA ALA A 111 -5.72 11.99 19.84
C ALA A 111 -5.70 12.99 21.00
N ARG A 112 -4.90 14.05 20.90
CA ARG A 112 -4.85 15.12 21.92
C ARG A 112 -6.14 15.93 22.01
N LEU A 113 -6.91 15.99 20.94
CA LEU A 113 -8.24 16.61 20.92
C LEU A 113 -9.34 15.71 21.47
N GLY A 114 -9.05 14.42 21.70
CA GLY A 114 -10.01 13.43 22.20
C GLY A 114 -10.92 12.84 21.13
N ASP A 115 -10.60 13.03 19.85
CA ASP A 115 -11.38 12.52 18.73
C ASP A 115 -10.92 11.13 18.26
N LEU A 116 -9.75 10.65 18.74
CA LEU A 116 -9.10 9.41 18.35
C LEU A 116 -8.35 8.79 19.52
N HIS A 117 -8.47 7.48 19.71
CA HIS A 117 -7.50 6.71 20.50
C HIS A 117 -6.37 6.25 19.59
N LEU A 118 -5.17 6.76 19.81
CA LEU A 118 -3.99 6.46 19.00
C LEU A 118 -3.00 5.61 19.81
N PHE A 119 -2.73 4.39 19.35
CA PHE A 119 -1.67 3.55 19.90
C PHE A 119 -0.35 3.89 19.20
N THR A 120 0.67 4.22 19.98
CA THR A 120 1.97 4.68 19.44
C THR A 120 3.14 3.81 19.89
N LYS A 121 2.94 2.83 20.79
CA LYS A 121 4.01 1.94 21.26
C LYS A 121 4.40 0.94 20.19
N THR A 122 5.70 0.74 20.01
CA THR A 122 6.30 -0.16 19.02
C THR A 122 6.89 -1.43 19.64
N ASP A 123 7.16 -1.41 20.94
CA ASP A 123 7.85 -2.46 21.70
C ASP A 123 6.91 -3.34 22.53
N GLU A 124 5.76 -2.83 22.93
CA GLU A 124 4.75 -3.56 23.70
C GLU A 124 3.32 -3.30 23.18
N ILE A 125 2.43 -4.26 23.37
CA ILE A 125 1.01 -4.11 23.05
C ILE A 125 0.37 -3.21 24.08
N ASP A 126 -0.07 -2.02 23.65
CA ASP A 126 -0.93 -1.14 24.44
C ASP A 126 -2.39 -1.45 24.14
N TYR A 127 -3.32 -1.28 25.11
CA TYR A 127 -4.72 -1.59 24.88
C TYR A 127 -5.67 -0.73 25.72
N GLN A 128 -6.91 -0.64 25.25
CA GLN A 128 -8.03 0.00 25.94
C GLN A 128 -9.16 -1.02 26.14
N LEU A 129 -9.87 -0.90 27.28
CA LEU A 129 -11.04 -1.70 27.58
C LEU A 129 -12.32 -0.91 27.33
N PHE A 130 -13.28 -1.56 26.70
CA PHE A 130 -14.58 -0.97 26.39
C PHE A 130 -15.70 -1.92 26.84
N GLU A 131 -16.71 -1.36 27.49
CA GLU A 131 -17.99 -2.03 27.77
C GLU A 131 -18.98 -1.65 26.66
N ARG A 132 -19.45 -2.62 25.87
CA ARG A 132 -20.45 -2.42 24.80
C ARG A 132 -21.46 -3.57 24.78
N HIS A 133 -22.72 -3.24 24.86
CA HIS A 133 -23.83 -4.22 24.79
C HIS A 133 -23.71 -5.37 25.78
N GLY A 134 -23.10 -5.14 26.97
CA GLY A 134 -22.84 -6.15 27.97
C GLY A 134 -21.62 -7.03 27.73
N LEU A 135 -20.77 -6.67 26.74
CA LEU A 135 -19.52 -7.34 26.45
C LEU A 135 -18.34 -6.45 26.84
N THR A 136 -17.28 -7.06 27.35
CA THR A 136 -15.98 -6.42 27.57
C THR A 136 -15.07 -6.69 26.39
N ILE A 137 -14.66 -5.63 25.69
CA ILE A 137 -13.81 -5.70 24.52
C ILE A 137 -12.48 -5.02 24.82
N ALA A 138 -11.37 -5.76 24.70
CA ALA A 138 -10.03 -5.19 24.68
C ALA A 138 -9.60 -4.92 23.23
N ILE A 139 -9.32 -3.67 22.91
CA ILE A 139 -8.75 -3.28 21.63
C ILE A 139 -7.34 -2.77 21.89
N GLY A 140 -6.35 -3.46 21.31
CA GLY A 140 -4.94 -3.12 21.43
C GLY A 140 -4.35 -2.66 20.12
N GLY A 141 -3.17 -2.02 20.21
CA GLY A 141 -2.37 -1.62 19.09
C GLY A 141 -0.89 -1.87 19.34
N LEU A 142 -0.19 -2.28 18.30
CA LEU A 142 1.26 -2.30 18.21
C LEU A 142 1.62 -1.51 16.95
N CYS A 143 2.18 -0.31 17.17
CA CYS A 143 2.50 0.63 16.09
C CYS A 143 3.67 0.07 15.25
N TRP A 144 3.74 0.48 13.99
CA TRP A 144 4.88 0.16 13.13
C TRP A 144 6.18 0.71 13.74
N ASP A 145 7.22 -0.15 13.76
CA ASP A 145 8.53 0.21 14.33
C ASP A 145 9.51 0.58 13.21
N PRO A 146 9.93 1.86 13.12
CA PRO A 146 10.91 2.30 12.12
C PRO A 146 12.32 1.69 12.32
N ALA A 147 12.61 1.14 13.51
CA ALA A 147 13.89 0.51 13.82
C ALA A 147 13.92 -0.97 13.47
N ALA A 148 12.77 -1.60 13.20
CA ALA A 148 12.70 -3.01 12.86
C ALA A 148 13.37 -3.28 11.50
N ALA A 149 14.20 -4.34 11.45
CA ALA A 149 14.97 -4.71 10.29
C ALA A 149 14.28 -5.79 9.45
N TYR A 150 14.76 -5.95 8.21
CA TYR A 150 14.38 -7.11 7.39
C TYR A 150 14.68 -8.43 8.13
N GLY A 151 13.68 -9.30 8.14
CA GLY A 151 13.76 -10.59 8.83
C GLY A 151 13.36 -10.58 10.30
N ASP A 152 13.16 -9.39 10.89
CA ASP A 152 12.61 -9.27 12.24
C ASP A 152 11.12 -9.67 12.22
N ASP A 153 10.68 -10.23 13.32
CA ASP A 153 9.27 -10.51 13.57
C ASP A 153 8.73 -9.53 14.61
N PRO A 154 7.88 -8.58 14.23
CA PRO A 154 7.35 -7.57 15.16
C PRO A 154 6.56 -8.15 16.33
N LEU A 155 6.02 -9.37 16.20
CA LEU A 155 5.29 -10.06 17.26
C LEU A 155 6.14 -11.03 18.08
N ALA A 156 7.42 -11.20 17.78
CA ALA A 156 8.27 -12.16 18.49
C ALA A 156 8.23 -11.94 20.01
N GLY A 157 7.80 -12.97 20.75
CA GLY A 157 7.71 -12.95 22.21
C GLY A 157 6.63 -12.04 22.80
N LYS A 158 5.76 -11.47 22.00
CA LYS A 158 4.65 -10.63 22.46
C LYS A 158 3.38 -11.45 22.63
N VAL A 159 2.70 -11.21 23.74
CA VAL A 159 1.37 -11.80 24.05
C VAL A 159 0.45 -10.64 24.38
N PHE A 160 -0.78 -10.68 23.91
CA PHE A 160 -1.77 -9.66 24.25
C PHE A 160 -2.11 -9.81 25.76
N PRO A 161 -1.82 -8.79 26.60
CA PRO A 161 -2.00 -8.91 28.04
C PRO A 161 -3.48 -9.05 28.40
N ASN A 162 -3.74 -9.75 29.52
CA ASN A 162 -5.08 -9.75 30.13
C ASN A 162 -5.15 -8.67 31.20
N PRO A 163 -6.28 -7.97 31.33
CA PRO A 163 -6.51 -7.06 32.43
C PRO A 163 -6.59 -7.81 33.77
N PRO A 164 -6.40 -7.12 34.91
CA PRO A 164 -6.45 -7.75 36.23
C PRO A 164 -7.77 -8.47 36.54
N GLU A 165 -8.87 -8.00 35.95
CA GLU A 165 -10.23 -8.55 36.12
C GLU A 165 -10.43 -9.88 35.40
N GLY A 166 -9.48 -10.30 34.55
CA GLY A 166 -9.53 -11.53 33.78
C GLY A 166 -9.57 -11.29 32.28
N ARG A 167 -9.71 -12.36 31.49
CA ARG A 167 -9.78 -12.26 30.05
C ARG A 167 -11.09 -11.58 29.61
N PRO A 168 -11.04 -10.51 28.79
CA PRO A 168 -12.24 -9.89 28.21
C PRO A 168 -12.95 -10.86 27.26
N ASP A 169 -14.22 -10.57 26.93
CA ASP A 169 -14.99 -11.39 25.98
C ASP A 169 -14.34 -11.42 24.60
N TRP A 170 -13.77 -10.29 24.16
CA TRP A 170 -13.08 -10.17 22.89
C TRP A 170 -11.76 -9.39 23.01
N LYS A 171 -10.73 -9.87 22.29
CA LYS A 171 -9.41 -9.23 22.19
C LYS A 171 -9.08 -8.99 20.72
N LEU A 172 -8.98 -7.72 20.32
CA LEU A 172 -8.67 -7.28 18.96
C LEU A 172 -7.32 -6.55 18.96
N LEU A 173 -6.36 -6.97 18.14
CA LEU A 173 -5.07 -6.29 17.98
C LEU A 173 -4.97 -5.62 16.62
N LEU A 174 -4.66 -4.32 16.60
CA LEU A 174 -4.36 -3.56 15.39
C LEU A 174 -2.85 -3.58 15.17
N MET A 175 -2.41 -3.92 13.96
CA MET A 175 -1.01 -3.86 13.53
C MET A 175 -0.89 -3.42 12.07
N HIS A 176 0.33 -3.03 11.68
CA HIS A 176 0.67 -2.65 10.31
C HIS A 176 2.00 -3.29 9.91
N SER A 177 1.96 -4.41 9.18
CA SER A 177 3.15 -5.18 8.80
C SER A 177 2.81 -6.25 7.75
N ASN A 178 3.85 -6.80 7.10
CA ASN A 178 3.73 -8.05 6.37
C ASN A 178 3.46 -9.22 7.33
N ILE A 179 2.82 -10.26 6.85
CA ILE A 179 2.66 -11.53 7.55
C ILE A 179 3.05 -12.69 6.65
N GLU A 180 3.62 -13.75 7.22
CA GLU A 180 4.06 -14.93 6.49
C GLU A 180 2.91 -15.56 5.68
N GLY A 181 3.13 -15.69 4.37
CA GLY A 181 2.14 -16.15 3.40
C GLY A 181 1.24 -15.06 2.83
N HIS A 182 1.36 -13.81 3.31
CA HIS A 182 0.65 -12.65 2.76
C HIS A 182 1.55 -11.40 2.86
N THR A 183 2.42 -11.22 1.87
CA THR A 183 3.44 -10.17 1.81
C THR A 183 3.43 -9.48 0.45
N PHE A 184 3.96 -8.26 0.39
CA PHE A 184 4.30 -7.64 -0.89
C PHE A 184 5.44 -8.40 -1.57
N PRO A 185 5.37 -8.68 -2.87
CA PRO A 185 6.47 -9.24 -3.61
C PRO A 185 7.72 -8.36 -3.53
N GLY A 186 8.87 -8.94 -3.10
CA GLY A 186 10.14 -8.21 -3.00
C GLY A 186 10.26 -7.27 -1.80
N ALA A 187 9.37 -7.30 -0.85
CA ALA A 187 9.46 -6.49 0.37
C ALA A 187 10.67 -6.92 1.21
N PHE A 188 11.57 -5.97 1.49
CA PHE A 188 12.68 -6.10 2.43
C PHE A 188 12.28 -5.45 3.76
N GLU A 189 11.23 -5.97 4.38
CA GLU A 189 10.58 -5.41 5.57
C GLU A 189 10.39 -6.48 6.65
N PRO A 190 10.08 -6.09 7.88
CA PRO A 190 9.70 -7.03 8.93
C PRO A 190 8.49 -7.87 8.52
N VAL A 191 8.47 -9.13 8.94
CA VAL A 191 7.40 -10.09 8.62
C VAL A 191 6.96 -10.81 9.89
N ILE A 192 5.68 -10.66 10.24
CA ILE A 192 5.06 -11.41 11.33
C ILE A 192 5.07 -12.89 10.99
N LYS A 193 5.63 -13.72 11.88
CA LYS A 193 5.62 -15.16 11.72
C LYS A 193 4.34 -15.78 12.26
N ARG A 194 3.89 -16.87 11.62
CA ARG A 194 2.67 -17.57 12.05
C ARG A 194 2.80 -18.15 13.47
N GLU A 195 3.99 -18.56 13.88
CA GLU A 195 4.25 -19.03 15.25
C GLU A 195 3.97 -17.94 16.29
N SER A 196 4.33 -16.70 16.02
CA SER A 196 4.10 -15.59 16.94
C SER A 196 2.62 -15.22 17.00
N VAL A 197 1.89 -15.29 15.89
CA VAL A 197 0.43 -15.13 15.89
C VAL A 197 -0.26 -16.22 16.70
N ALA A 198 0.20 -17.46 16.61
CA ALA A 198 -0.38 -18.58 17.37
C ALA A 198 -0.18 -18.43 18.89
N GLN A 199 0.76 -17.61 19.35
CA GLN A 199 1.07 -17.34 20.76
C GLN A 199 0.45 -16.03 21.27
N LEU A 200 -0.22 -15.27 20.40
CA LEU A 200 -0.65 -13.90 20.68
C LEU A 200 -1.72 -13.79 21.77
N ASP A 201 -2.57 -14.80 21.98
CA ASP A 201 -3.77 -14.76 22.84
C ASP A 201 -4.72 -13.59 22.47
N ALA A 202 -5.03 -13.47 21.19
CA ALA A 202 -6.05 -12.55 20.67
C ALA A 202 -7.07 -13.30 19.81
N ASP A 203 -8.31 -12.80 19.79
CA ASP A 203 -9.35 -13.35 18.93
C ASP A 203 -9.16 -12.87 17.47
N TYR A 204 -8.74 -11.62 17.30
CA TYR A 204 -8.44 -11.02 16.00
C TYR A 204 -7.11 -10.31 15.97
N LEU A 205 -6.35 -10.53 14.88
CA LEU A 205 -5.27 -9.66 14.40
C LEU A 205 -5.79 -8.90 13.18
N LEU A 206 -6.03 -7.60 13.33
CA LEU A 206 -6.47 -6.69 12.29
C LEU A 206 -5.24 -6.02 11.69
N LEU A 207 -4.91 -6.35 10.44
CA LEU A 207 -3.60 -6.07 9.88
C LEU A 207 -3.68 -5.18 8.63
N GLY A 208 -3.05 -4.00 8.66
CA GLY A 208 -2.78 -3.15 7.50
C GLY A 208 -1.45 -3.48 6.83
N HIS A 209 -1.06 -2.68 5.84
CA HIS A 209 0.18 -2.72 5.06
C HIS A 209 0.04 -3.43 3.71
N VAL A 210 -0.56 -4.62 3.64
CA VAL A 210 -0.80 -5.29 2.36
C VAL A 210 -2.15 -4.86 1.81
N HIS A 211 -2.14 -4.17 0.67
CA HIS A 211 -3.35 -3.56 0.09
C HIS A 211 -4.39 -4.58 -0.39
N ALA A 212 -3.97 -5.82 -0.66
CA ALA A 212 -4.87 -6.91 -0.97
C ALA A 212 -5.48 -7.49 0.30
N ARG A 213 -6.81 -7.68 0.31
CA ARG A 213 -7.52 -8.26 1.44
C ARG A 213 -7.19 -9.74 1.64
N ALA A 214 -7.19 -10.18 2.91
CA ALA A 214 -7.04 -11.57 3.29
C ALA A 214 -7.81 -11.91 4.56
N ASP A 215 -8.13 -13.19 4.71
CA ASP A 215 -8.82 -13.76 5.85
C ASP A 215 -8.35 -15.19 6.05
N PHE A 216 -7.75 -15.46 7.20
CA PHE A 216 -7.29 -16.82 7.58
C PHE A 216 -7.11 -16.93 9.09
N VAL A 217 -7.00 -18.16 9.59
CA VAL A 217 -6.83 -18.42 11.03
C VAL A 217 -5.43 -19.01 11.29
N VAL A 218 -4.80 -18.54 12.36
CA VAL A 218 -3.51 -19.05 12.84
C VAL A 218 -3.59 -19.28 14.36
N GLY A 219 -3.44 -20.52 14.81
CA GLY A 219 -3.39 -20.85 16.23
C GLY A 219 -4.62 -20.44 17.04
N GLY A 220 -5.77 -20.23 16.38
CA GLY A 220 -7.00 -19.74 17.04
C GLY A 220 -7.24 -18.23 16.87
N THR A 221 -6.23 -17.46 16.47
CA THR A 221 -6.36 -16.04 16.15
C THR A 221 -6.84 -15.87 14.70
N HIS A 222 -7.88 -15.10 14.49
CA HIS A 222 -8.37 -14.72 13.16
C HIS A 222 -7.54 -13.56 12.63
N VAL A 223 -6.83 -13.76 11.54
CA VAL A 223 -6.07 -12.70 10.85
C VAL A 223 -6.95 -12.11 9.76
N LEU A 224 -7.27 -10.84 9.88
CA LEU A 224 -8.13 -10.11 8.96
C LEU A 224 -7.38 -8.90 8.39
N VAL A 225 -7.10 -8.94 7.09
CA VAL A 225 -6.49 -7.84 6.34
C VAL A 225 -7.60 -7.13 5.58
N PRO A 226 -8.02 -5.91 5.97
CA PRO A 226 -9.12 -5.20 5.29
C PRO A 226 -8.75 -4.82 3.86
N GLY A 227 -7.46 -4.69 3.55
CA GLY A 227 -6.96 -4.13 2.31
C GLY A 227 -7.12 -2.62 2.26
N ALA A 228 -6.65 -2.01 1.17
CA ALA A 228 -6.71 -0.57 0.96
C ALA A 228 -8.13 -0.09 0.60
N THR A 229 -8.45 1.16 0.95
CA THR A 229 -9.74 1.78 0.59
C THR A 229 -9.83 2.23 -0.86
N GLU A 230 -8.70 2.31 -1.54
CA GLU A 230 -8.58 2.57 -2.98
C GLU A 230 -7.28 1.93 -3.51
N ARG A 231 -7.15 1.75 -4.81
CA ARG A 231 -5.89 1.31 -5.44
C ARG A 231 -4.88 2.44 -5.42
N HIS A 232 -3.70 2.23 -4.85
CA HIS A 232 -2.70 3.29 -4.66
C HIS A 232 -1.59 3.24 -5.71
N PHE A 233 -0.98 2.09 -5.92
CA PHE A 233 0.10 1.93 -6.89
C PHE A 233 -0.43 1.70 -8.31
N LEU A 234 0.29 2.19 -9.32
CA LEU A 234 -0.11 2.02 -10.73
C LEU A 234 -0.24 0.55 -11.14
N GLY A 235 0.52 -0.34 -10.51
CA GLY A 235 0.49 -1.79 -10.75
C GLY A 235 -0.64 -2.56 -10.06
N GLU A 236 -1.47 -1.92 -9.25
CA GLU A 236 -2.57 -2.59 -8.55
C GLU A 236 -3.81 -2.71 -9.43
N PHE A 237 -3.90 -3.78 -10.20
CA PHE A 237 -5.03 -4.01 -11.11
C PHE A 237 -6.13 -4.90 -10.53
N ALA A 238 -5.78 -5.85 -9.65
CA ALA A 238 -6.66 -6.96 -9.29
C ALA A 238 -7.39 -6.79 -7.95
N HIS A 239 -6.86 -6.03 -6.98
CA HIS A 239 -7.54 -5.96 -5.68
C HIS A 239 -8.78 -5.08 -5.70
N GLU A 240 -9.76 -5.47 -4.90
CA GLU A 240 -11.01 -4.75 -4.73
C GLU A 240 -10.94 -3.89 -3.46
N PRO A 241 -10.89 -2.56 -3.59
CA PRO A 241 -10.81 -1.68 -2.43
C PRO A 241 -12.10 -1.66 -1.63
N GLY A 242 -11.97 -1.34 -0.35
CA GLY A 242 -13.12 -1.26 0.55
C GLY A 242 -12.75 -1.20 2.02
N PHE A 243 -13.61 -1.75 2.84
CA PHE A 243 -13.43 -1.90 4.29
C PHE A 243 -14.15 -3.15 4.79
N VAL A 244 -13.93 -3.52 6.04
CA VAL A 244 -14.61 -4.66 6.68
C VAL A 244 -15.61 -4.15 7.72
N VAL A 245 -16.78 -4.78 7.77
CA VAL A 245 -17.71 -4.71 8.88
C VAL A 245 -17.51 -5.97 9.71
N LEU A 246 -17.06 -5.82 10.94
CA LEU A 246 -16.88 -6.91 11.90
C LEU A 246 -17.98 -6.85 12.96
N GLU A 247 -18.64 -7.96 13.23
CA GLU A 247 -19.64 -8.11 14.29
C GLU A 247 -19.24 -9.21 15.25
N LEU A 248 -19.36 -8.92 16.56
CA LEU A 248 -18.97 -9.77 17.67
C LEU A 248 -20.19 -9.97 18.59
N ASP A 249 -20.55 -11.20 18.93
CA ASP A 249 -21.70 -11.49 19.80
C ASP A 249 -21.30 -12.05 21.17
N ASP A 250 -22.27 -12.16 22.04
CA ASP A 250 -22.15 -12.67 23.40
C ASP A 250 -22.04 -14.21 23.50
N ALA A 251 -22.25 -14.91 22.39
CA ALA A 251 -22.06 -16.35 22.29
C ALA A 251 -20.64 -16.73 21.81
N GLY A 252 -19.72 -15.79 21.74
CA GLY A 252 -18.36 -15.99 21.25
C GLY A 252 -18.29 -16.24 19.74
N ARG A 253 -19.32 -15.81 18.98
CA ARG A 253 -19.35 -15.93 17.52
C ARG A 253 -19.09 -14.58 16.90
N SER A 254 -18.32 -14.59 15.84
CA SER A 254 -18.06 -13.41 15.04
C SER A 254 -18.42 -13.63 13.57
N ARG A 255 -18.70 -12.56 12.88
CA ARG A 255 -18.83 -12.53 11.42
C ARG A 255 -18.24 -11.27 10.86
N HIS A 256 -17.75 -11.33 9.64
CA HIS A 256 -17.29 -10.15 8.94
C HIS A 256 -17.83 -10.12 7.49
N GLU A 257 -17.92 -8.93 6.95
CA GLU A 257 -18.39 -8.64 5.61
C GLU A 257 -17.43 -7.64 4.97
N TRP A 258 -16.88 -7.94 3.77
CA TRP A 258 -16.21 -6.94 2.95
C TRP A 258 -17.22 -6.07 2.23
N VAL A 259 -17.15 -4.76 2.46
CA VAL A 259 -17.89 -3.76 1.70
C VAL A 259 -16.96 -3.17 0.66
N THR A 260 -17.17 -3.55 -0.60
CA THR A 260 -16.34 -3.12 -1.73
C THR A 260 -16.79 -1.79 -2.32
N PHE A 261 -15.86 -1.04 -2.86
CA PHE A 261 -16.12 0.19 -3.62
C PHE A 261 -15.76 0.00 -5.09
N PRO A 262 -16.46 0.73 -6.00
CA PRO A 262 -15.93 0.92 -7.34
C PRO A 262 -14.59 1.67 -7.25
N ALA A 263 -13.50 0.98 -7.60
CA ALA A 263 -12.18 1.59 -7.70
C ALA A 263 -12.10 2.47 -8.95
N GLN A 264 -11.17 3.43 -8.96
CA GLN A 264 -10.82 4.11 -10.20
C GLN A 264 -10.35 3.09 -11.23
N PRO A 265 -10.93 3.06 -12.44
CA PRO A 265 -10.57 2.09 -13.47
C PRO A 265 -9.08 2.13 -13.80
N ARG A 266 -8.49 0.97 -14.06
CA ARG A 266 -7.09 0.83 -14.48
C ARG A 266 -6.98 -0.13 -15.62
N CYS A 267 -6.12 0.22 -16.57
CA CYS A 267 -5.84 -0.60 -17.74
C CYS A 267 -4.33 -0.73 -17.94
N ARG A 268 -3.86 -1.93 -18.23
CA ARG A 268 -2.51 -2.19 -18.70
C ARG A 268 -2.58 -2.71 -20.13
N ILE A 269 -2.05 -1.92 -21.05
CA ILE A 269 -1.88 -2.30 -22.45
C ILE A 269 -0.48 -2.86 -22.57
N LYS A 270 -0.35 -4.11 -22.94
CA LYS A 270 0.95 -4.75 -23.18
C LYS A 270 1.18 -4.83 -24.67
N VAL A 271 2.33 -4.29 -25.14
CA VAL A 271 2.79 -4.42 -26.52
C VAL A 271 4.23 -4.93 -26.50
N THR A 272 4.46 -6.02 -27.20
CA THR A 272 5.80 -6.63 -27.27
C THR A 272 6.60 -6.12 -28.47
N GLY A 273 7.93 -6.15 -28.36
CA GLY A 273 8.83 -5.84 -29.47
C GLY A 273 8.53 -6.69 -30.71
N HIS A 274 8.11 -7.95 -30.52
CA HIS A 274 7.72 -8.85 -31.61
C HIS A 274 6.47 -8.37 -32.35
N GLU A 275 5.48 -7.78 -31.67
CA GLU A 275 4.28 -7.19 -32.29
C GLU A 275 4.65 -5.94 -33.11
N LEU A 276 5.65 -5.18 -32.70
CA LEU A 276 6.13 -3.99 -33.40
C LEU A 276 7.07 -4.31 -34.57
N THR A 277 7.72 -5.47 -34.57
CA THR A 277 8.65 -5.90 -35.61
C THR A 277 7.91 -6.26 -36.90
N PRO A 278 8.35 -5.80 -38.10
CA PRO A 278 7.72 -6.18 -39.36
C PRO A 278 7.84 -7.67 -39.66
N GLN A 279 6.89 -8.20 -40.43
CA GLN A 279 7.00 -9.57 -40.97
C GLN A 279 8.21 -9.70 -41.94
N PRO A 280 8.88 -10.86 -42.05
CA PRO A 280 8.52 -12.15 -41.43
C PRO A 280 9.05 -12.33 -39.99
N GLU A 281 9.82 -11.39 -39.41
CA GLU A 281 10.49 -11.55 -38.14
C GLU A 281 9.57 -11.26 -36.93
N GLY A 282 8.46 -10.56 -37.19
CA GLY A 282 7.49 -10.19 -36.15
C GLY A 282 6.04 -10.32 -36.60
N LEU A 283 5.13 -9.57 -35.96
CA LEU A 283 3.69 -9.66 -36.24
C LEU A 283 3.16 -8.43 -37.00
N ARG A 284 3.87 -7.31 -36.99
CA ARG A 284 3.40 -6.08 -37.65
C ARG A 284 3.43 -6.22 -39.18
N PRO A 285 2.33 -5.88 -39.90
CA PRO A 285 2.35 -5.77 -41.35
C PRO A 285 3.45 -4.77 -41.80
N PRO A 286 4.19 -5.08 -42.90
CA PRO A 286 5.31 -4.23 -43.33
C PRO A 286 4.92 -2.77 -43.70
N ASP A 287 3.66 -2.59 -44.13
CA ASP A 287 3.08 -1.31 -44.55
C ASP A 287 2.45 -0.53 -43.39
N GLN A 288 2.26 -1.14 -42.21
CA GLN A 288 1.73 -0.46 -41.04
C GLN A 288 2.86 0.29 -40.31
N ASP A 289 2.64 1.58 -40.03
CA ASP A 289 3.51 2.36 -39.17
C ASP A 289 3.46 1.84 -37.70
N PRO A 290 4.61 1.59 -37.05
CA PRO A 290 4.62 1.06 -35.69
C PRO A 290 4.00 2.01 -34.65
N THR A 291 4.13 3.33 -34.85
CA THR A 291 3.47 4.33 -33.99
C THR A 291 1.96 4.26 -34.12
N SER A 292 1.44 4.07 -35.32
CA SER A 292 0.01 3.90 -35.58
C SER A 292 -0.56 2.67 -34.86
N LEU A 293 0.18 1.55 -34.82
CA LEU A 293 -0.21 0.36 -34.07
C LEU A 293 -0.35 0.68 -32.58
N LEU A 294 0.59 1.42 -31.99
CA LEU A 294 0.49 1.84 -30.58
C LEU A 294 -0.71 2.75 -30.33
N LEU A 295 -0.98 3.71 -31.24
CA LEU A 295 -2.12 4.61 -31.15
C LEU A 295 -3.46 3.86 -31.21
N ASP A 296 -3.57 2.87 -32.09
CA ASP A 296 -4.77 2.02 -32.19
C ASP A 296 -5.00 1.24 -30.91
N ARG A 297 -3.95 0.62 -30.34
CA ARG A 297 -4.03 -0.10 -29.05
C ARG A 297 -4.44 0.81 -27.89
N VAL A 298 -3.91 2.03 -27.86
CA VAL A 298 -4.27 3.03 -26.85
C VAL A 298 -5.73 3.45 -27.03
N ALA A 299 -6.16 3.76 -28.26
CA ALA A 299 -7.54 4.17 -28.52
C ALA A 299 -8.58 3.11 -28.14
N GLU A 300 -8.30 1.82 -28.40
CA GLU A 300 -9.19 0.70 -28.05
C GLU A 300 -9.39 0.54 -26.55
N ALA A 301 -8.37 0.86 -25.73
CA ALA A 301 -8.37 0.62 -24.28
C ALA A 301 -8.60 1.87 -23.43
N SER A 302 -8.66 3.06 -24.05
CA SER A 302 -8.78 4.34 -23.34
C SER A 302 -10.17 4.61 -22.81
N ALA A 303 -10.23 5.22 -21.60
CA ALA A 303 -11.45 5.77 -21.03
C ALA A 303 -11.13 7.00 -20.16
N PRO A 304 -11.99 8.05 -20.14
CA PRO A 304 -11.68 9.35 -19.50
C PRO A 304 -11.41 9.28 -17.99
N ASP A 305 -11.91 8.25 -17.31
CA ASP A 305 -11.72 8.02 -15.88
C ASP A 305 -10.64 6.95 -15.56
N CYS A 306 -10.04 6.36 -16.61
CA CYS A 306 -9.08 5.27 -16.48
C CYS A 306 -7.65 5.78 -16.25
N ILE A 307 -6.93 5.11 -15.36
CA ILE A 307 -5.46 5.20 -15.28
C ILE A 307 -4.91 4.09 -16.20
N THR A 308 -4.24 4.47 -17.29
CA THR A 308 -3.78 3.53 -18.31
C THR A 308 -2.25 3.53 -18.39
N ILE A 309 -1.66 2.32 -18.36
CA ILE A 309 -0.23 2.10 -18.55
C ILE A 309 -0.04 1.34 -19.87
N LEU A 310 0.71 1.93 -20.79
CA LEU A 310 1.22 1.24 -21.98
C LEU A 310 2.59 0.64 -21.67
N ALA A 311 2.65 -0.67 -21.44
CA ALA A 311 3.88 -1.39 -21.20
C ALA A 311 4.47 -1.90 -22.53
N LEU A 312 5.66 -1.41 -22.87
CA LEU A 312 6.47 -1.91 -23.97
C LEU A 312 7.47 -2.93 -23.44
N GLU A 313 7.43 -4.15 -23.95
CA GLU A 313 8.22 -5.26 -23.41
C GLU A 313 8.97 -6.02 -24.51
N GLY A 314 10.00 -6.79 -24.11
CA GLY A 314 10.79 -7.61 -25.03
C GLY A 314 11.91 -6.86 -25.72
N VAL A 315 12.22 -7.18 -26.97
CA VAL A 315 13.40 -6.68 -27.69
C VAL A 315 12.98 -5.90 -28.93
N LEU A 316 13.58 -4.72 -29.13
CA LEU A 316 13.50 -3.95 -30.38
C LEU A 316 14.91 -3.67 -30.91
N THR A 317 15.05 -3.56 -32.23
CA THR A 317 16.24 -2.99 -32.82
C THR A 317 16.28 -1.47 -32.57
N ARG A 318 17.48 -0.88 -32.52
CA ARG A 318 17.65 0.55 -32.33
C ARG A 318 16.95 1.36 -33.43
N ASP A 319 17.02 0.90 -34.66
CA ASP A 319 16.40 1.55 -35.81
C ASP A 319 14.89 1.56 -35.71
N LEU A 320 14.29 0.43 -35.33
CA LEU A 320 12.84 0.35 -35.12
C LEU A 320 12.40 1.22 -33.93
N TYR A 321 13.15 1.19 -32.82
CA TYR A 321 12.84 2.05 -31.66
C TYR A 321 12.89 3.54 -32.04
N ALA A 322 13.86 3.96 -32.88
CA ALA A 322 13.99 5.32 -33.32
C ALA A 322 12.83 5.79 -34.23
N THR A 323 12.09 4.88 -34.85
CA THR A 323 10.89 5.23 -35.64
C THR A 323 9.64 5.43 -34.82
N LEU A 324 9.65 5.07 -33.50
CA LEU A 324 8.50 5.23 -32.62
C LEU A 324 8.37 6.70 -32.17
N ASP A 325 7.26 7.32 -32.50
CA ASP A 325 6.89 8.63 -31.94
C ASP A 325 6.13 8.44 -30.61
N LEU A 326 6.89 8.13 -29.55
CA LEU A 326 6.34 7.93 -28.21
C LEU A 326 5.72 9.21 -27.64
N ASN A 327 6.16 10.39 -28.07
CA ASN A 327 5.56 11.66 -27.65
C ASN A 327 4.13 11.77 -28.15
N ARG A 328 3.90 11.47 -29.43
CA ARG A 328 2.55 11.44 -30.03
C ARG A 328 1.64 10.42 -29.32
N VAL A 329 2.17 9.23 -28.97
CA VAL A 329 1.44 8.21 -28.22
C VAL A 329 1.09 8.72 -26.82
N GLN A 330 2.06 9.37 -26.13
CA GLN A 330 1.86 9.94 -24.80
C GLN A 330 0.79 11.05 -24.81
N GLU A 331 0.81 11.93 -25.80
CA GLU A 331 -0.18 13.00 -25.95
C GLU A 331 -1.59 12.44 -26.19
N ALA A 332 -1.73 11.48 -27.11
CA ALA A 332 -3.00 10.83 -27.40
C ALA A 332 -3.57 10.10 -26.16
N GLY A 333 -2.72 9.34 -25.47
CA GLY A 333 -3.10 8.65 -24.25
C GLY A 333 -3.50 9.60 -23.12
N ALA A 334 -2.77 10.70 -22.92
CA ALA A 334 -3.05 11.70 -21.90
C ALA A 334 -4.38 12.46 -22.15
N GLN A 335 -4.77 12.64 -23.42
CA GLN A 335 -6.05 13.25 -23.79
C GLN A 335 -7.24 12.31 -23.56
N ALA A 336 -7.04 11.00 -23.76
CA ALA A 336 -8.11 10.00 -23.74
C ALA A 336 -8.34 9.36 -22.37
N ASN A 337 -7.41 9.54 -21.42
CA ASN A 337 -7.46 8.90 -20.11
C ASN A 337 -7.43 9.90 -18.95
N PHE A 338 -7.76 9.43 -17.76
CA PHE A 338 -7.52 10.19 -16.53
C PHE A 338 -6.02 10.46 -16.31
N PHE A 339 -5.22 9.42 -16.47
CA PHE A 339 -3.76 9.46 -16.46
C PHE A 339 -3.23 8.38 -17.41
N PHE A 340 -2.18 8.70 -18.14
CA PHE A 340 -1.54 7.80 -19.09
C PHE A 340 -0.03 7.81 -18.90
N GLU A 341 0.57 6.64 -18.89
CA GLU A 341 2.01 6.47 -18.75
C GLU A 341 2.51 5.40 -19.73
N ILE A 342 3.67 5.64 -20.34
CA ILE A 342 4.39 4.65 -21.14
C ILE A 342 5.50 4.06 -20.26
N ASP A 343 5.37 2.76 -19.98
CA ASP A 343 6.36 1.96 -19.24
C ASP A 343 7.24 1.20 -20.24
N THR A 344 8.52 1.56 -20.30
CA THR A 344 9.53 0.91 -21.12
C THR A 344 10.51 0.06 -20.33
N SER A 345 10.28 -0.15 -19.05
CA SER A 345 11.18 -0.90 -18.16
C SER A 345 11.43 -2.34 -18.60
N GLY A 346 10.43 -2.95 -19.24
CA GLY A 346 10.52 -4.30 -19.81
C GLY A 346 11.11 -4.35 -21.24
N LEU A 347 11.51 -3.20 -21.82
CA LEU A 347 11.97 -3.12 -23.19
C LEU A 347 13.51 -3.10 -23.28
N GLN A 348 14.07 -3.99 -24.09
CA GLN A 348 15.49 -4.02 -24.43
C GLN A 348 15.69 -3.51 -25.86
N VAL A 349 16.54 -2.49 -26.04
CA VAL A 349 16.91 -1.98 -27.36
C VAL A 349 18.29 -2.52 -27.75
N ARG A 350 18.38 -3.25 -28.86
CA ARG A 350 19.61 -3.88 -29.35
C ARG A 350 20.03 -3.30 -30.73
N ASP A 351 21.31 -3.30 -30.97
CA ASP A 351 21.84 -3.01 -32.32
C ASP A 351 21.60 -4.22 -33.25
N GLU A 352 21.39 -4.00 -34.56
CA GLU A 352 21.10 -5.07 -35.55
C GLU A 352 22.20 -6.14 -35.70
N PHE A 353 23.41 -5.83 -35.28
CA PHE A 353 24.51 -6.79 -35.29
C PHE A 353 24.46 -7.60 -34.00
N GLY A 354 23.98 -8.84 -34.09
CA GLY A 354 23.84 -9.84 -33.03
C GLY A 354 25.10 -10.21 -32.24
N GLN A 355 26.03 -9.30 -32.13
CA GLN A 355 27.07 -9.31 -31.15
C GLN A 355 26.53 -8.56 -29.92
N VAL A 356 26.30 -9.31 -28.85
CA VAL A 356 26.41 -8.79 -27.50
C VAL A 356 27.82 -8.19 -27.42
N GLY A 357 27.96 -6.94 -27.79
CA GLY A 357 29.19 -6.22 -27.51
C GLY A 357 29.33 -6.26 -26.00
N GLU A 358 30.51 -6.65 -25.51
CA GLU A 358 30.88 -6.65 -24.08
C GLU A 358 30.85 -5.26 -23.43
N ARG A 359 30.10 -4.32 -23.99
CA ARG A 359 29.73 -3.06 -23.37
C ARG A 359 28.30 -3.17 -22.87
N GLY A 360 28.20 -3.84 -21.72
CA GLY A 360 27.22 -3.57 -20.70
C GLY A 360 25.77 -3.53 -21.19
N LEU A 361 25.00 -4.61 -20.92
CA LEU A 361 23.64 -4.42 -20.48
C LEU A 361 23.61 -3.12 -19.68
N ARG A 362 22.96 -2.06 -20.18
CA ARG A 362 22.57 -0.98 -19.28
C ARG A 362 21.54 -1.59 -18.38
N LEU A 363 21.99 -2.02 -17.24
CA LEU A 363 21.15 -2.36 -16.11
C LEU A 363 20.21 -1.16 -15.91
N SER A 364 18.98 -1.41 -15.56
CA SER A 364 18.14 -0.33 -15.03
C SER A 364 18.89 0.31 -13.86
N GLN A 365 18.60 1.57 -13.55
CA GLN A 365 19.24 2.25 -12.41
C GLN A 365 19.15 1.42 -11.13
N VAL A 366 18.05 0.70 -10.96
CA VAL A 366 17.80 -0.21 -9.83
C VAL A 366 18.73 -1.44 -9.90
N GLU A 367 18.88 -2.07 -11.06
CA GLU A 367 19.81 -3.20 -11.24
C GLU A 367 21.27 -2.79 -11.09
N GLU A 368 21.68 -1.60 -11.62
CA GLU A 368 23.00 -1.03 -11.37
C GLU A 368 23.28 -0.79 -9.89
N LEU A 369 22.30 -0.25 -9.15
CA LEU A 369 22.40 -0.06 -7.72
C LEU A 369 22.53 -1.39 -6.96
N GLN A 370 21.74 -2.40 -7.33
CA GLN A 370 21.80 -3.73 -6.71
C GLN A 370 23.15 -4.42 -6.96
N VAL A 371 23.63 -4.39 -8.22
CA VAL A 371 24.93 -4.97 -8.58
C VAL A 371 26.07 -4.22 -7.88
N THR A 372 26.02 -2.89 -7.83
CA THR A 372 27.03 -2.07 -7.15
C THR A 372 27.03 -2.34 -5.65
N ALA A 373 25.85 -2.39 -5.02
CA ALA A 373 25.74 -2.68 -3.60
C ALA A 373 26.20 -4.09 -3.25
N ALA A 374 25.91 -5.10 -4.10
CA ALA A 374 26.41 -6.45 -3.91
C ALA A 374 27.96 -6.51 -3.96
N ALA A 375 28.57 -5.83 -4.93
CA ALA A 375 30.01 -5.73 -5.03
C ALA A 375 30.65 -4.99 -3.83
N MET A 376 30.03 -3.90 -3.37
CA MET A 376 30.48 -3.16 -2.18
C MET A 376 30.33 -4.00 -0.91
N HIS A 377 29.24 -4.75 -0.77
CA HIS A 377 29.00 -5.64 0.36
C HIS A 377 30.05 -6.77 0.40
N GLU A 378 30.36 -7.38 -0.74
CA GLU A 378 31.39 -8.44 -0.85
C GLU A 378 32.79 -7.89 -0.56
N ALA A 379 33.08 -6.65 -0.95
CA ALA A 379 34.35 -5.98 -0.70
C ALA A 379 34.48 -5.37 0.70
N ALA A 380 33.41 -5.30 1.48
CA ALA A 380 33.40 -4.65 2.78
C ALA A 380 34.21 -5.46 3.83
N PRO A 381 35.22 -4.85 4.47
CA PRO A 381 36.15 -5.56 5.36
C PRO A 381 35.58 -5.92 6.72
N SER A 382 34.38 -5.46 7.08
CA SER A 382 33.76 -5.75 8.37
C SER A 382 32.24 -5.93 8.26
N ALA A 383 31.65 -6.69 9.20
CA ALA A 383 30.19 -6.85 9.29
C ALA A 383 29.45 -5.51 9.51
N HIS A 384 30.11 -4.53 10.14
CA HIS A 384 29.55 -3.18 10.30
C HIS A 384 29.43 -2.48 8.94
N GLU A 385 30.46 -2.52 8.10
CA GLU A 385 30.43 -1.88 6.78
C GLU A 385 29.50 -2.62 5.82
N GLN A 386 29.40 -3.95 5.91
CA GLN A 386 28.38 -4.72 5.18
C GLN A 386 26.98 -4.23 5.53
N ARG A 387 26.68 -4.02 6.80
CA ARG A 387 25.40 -3.50 7.25
C ARG A 387 25.13 -2.05 6.81
N VAL A 388 26.19 -1.22 6.72
CA VAL A 388 26.06 0.15 6.16
C VAL A 388 25.69 0.09 4.69
N VAL A 389 26.30 -0.80 3.90
CA VAL A 389 25.95 -0.99 2.47
C VAL A 389 24.49 -1.45 2.32
N GLU A 390 24.06 -2.40 3.13
CA GLU A 390 22.67 -2.90 3.13
C GLU A 390 21.67 -1.79 3.46
N LEU A 391 21.96 -0.98 4.48
CA LEU A 391 21.11 0.15 4.89
C LEU A 391 21.06 1.24 3.80
N ALA A 392 22.21 1.55 3.19
CA ALA A 392 22.29 2.53 2.10
C ALA A 392 21.48 2.05 0.88
N LEU A 393 21.63 0.78 0.48
CA LEU A 393 20.85 0.20 -0.61
C LEU A 393 19.35 0.28 -0.30
N ARG A 394 18.95 -0.07 0.92
CA ARG A 394 17.56 -0.01 1.37
C ARG A 394 16.99 1.42 1.25
N GLN A 395 17.72 2.43 1.72
CA GLN A 395 17.28 3.81 1.65
C GLN A 395 17.15 4.31 0.19
N ILE A 396 18.12 3.96 -0.65
CA ILE A 396 18.10 4.35 -2.06
C ILE A 396 16.96 3.61 -2.78
N MET A 397 16.77 2.31 -2.55
CA MET A 397 15.66 1.54 -3.12
C MET A 397 14.29 2.07 -2.67
N ALA A 398 14.15 2.46 -1.39
CA ALA A 398 12.93 3.11 -0.91
C ALA A 398 12.65 4.44 -1.62
N TYR A 399 13.70 5.21 -1.97
CA TYR A 399 13.55 6.44 -2.75
C TYR A 399 13.10 6.14 -4.19
N TYR A 400 13.66 5.12 -4.85
CA TYR A 400 13.27 4.72 -6.19
C TYR A 400 11.86 4.11 -6.24
N THR A 401 11.48 3.29 -5.27
CA THR A 401 10.12 2.74 -5.17
C THR A 401 9.09 3.80 -4.79
N GLN A 402 9.49 4.87 -4.10
CA GLN A 402 8.63 6.03 -3.84
C GLN A 402 8.55 6.97 -5.05
N GLY A 403 9.53 6.97 -5.95
CA GLY A 403 9.55 7.74 -7.19
C GLY A 403 8.85 7.05 -8.36
N GLU A 404 8.67 5.73 -8.30
CA GLU A 404 7.93 4.93 -9.28
C GLU A 404 6.46 4.67 -8.86
N GLY A 405 6.02 5.27 -7.73
CA GLY A 405 4.65 5.22 -7.24
C GLY A 405 3.78 6.39 -7.71
#